data_5085009e09838fc2de241aa33bab1629
#
_entry.id   5085009e09838fc2de241aa33bab1629
#
_cell.length_a   1.000
_cell.length_b   1.000
_cell.length_c   1.000
_cell.angle_alpha   90.00
_cell.angle_beta   90.00
_cell.angle_gamma   90.00
#
_symmetry.space_group_name_H-M   'P 1'
#
loop_
_entity.id
_entity.type
_entity.pdbx_description
1 polymer ?
#
loop_
_entity_poly.entity_id
_entity_poly.type
_entity_poly.pdbx_seq_one_letter_code
_entity_poly.pdbx_strand_id
1 'polypeptide(L)'
;ASLWAVCRLADCLVPFGGTEPLEKVLADFYPRLEMRLQQNLCWRLGVEAGEETGKHLVRSLFEAARGSETPFAQIIHDWYGGKQRRGRYDGAGWQEFAGHMAATTPLPQAGDPWFEREEAVWLPIELVESLWEPIAMHDDWAPLYARIDEIRELGARLRGKAA
;
A
#
# COMPACT_ATOMS: atom_id res chain seq x y z
N ALA A 1 5.49 16.98 3.79
CA ALA A 1 4.18 17.58 3.47
C ALA A 1 3.12 17.26 4.53
N SER A 2 2.90 15.99 4.92
CA SER A 2 1.80 15.60 5.82
C SER A 2 1.88 16.23 7.21
N LEU A 3 3.04 16.21 7.88
CA LEU A 3 3.18 16.84 9.20
C LEU A 3 2.92 18.35 9.14
N TRP A 4 3.39 19.04 8.10
CA TRP A 4 3.14 20.46 7.93
C TRP A 4 1.63 20.77 7.89
N ALA A 5 0.86 19.97 7.14
CA ALA A 5 -0.60 20.16 7.06
C ALA A 5 -1.27 19.91 8.42
N VAL A 6 -0.84 18.89 9.16
CA VAL A 6 -1.38 18.60 10.51
C VAL A 6 -1.00 19.70 11.50
N CYS A 7 0.21 20.26 11.43
CA CYS A 7 0.59 21.44 12.24
C CYS A 7 -0.28 22.65 11.93
N ARG A 8 -0.56 22.93 10.63
CA ARG A 8 -1.45 24.04 10.28
C ARG A 8 -2.88 23.84 10.80
N LEU A 9 -3.38 22.60 10.78
CA LEU A 9 -4.66 22.29 11.41
C LEU A 9 -4.62 22.51 12.93
N ALA A 10 -3.54 22.06 13.59
CA ALA A 10 -3.37 22.29 15.02
C ALA A 10 -3.35 23.78 15.38
N ASP A 11 -2.64 24.63 14.60
CA ASP A 11 -2.62 26.08 14.80
C ASP A 11 -4.03 26.70 14.78
N CYS A 12 -4.93 26.20 13.92
CA CYS A 12 -6.31 26.63 13.88
C CYS A 12 -7.12 26.25 15.13
N LEU A 13 -6.69 25.21 15.86
CA LEU A 13 -7.36 24.70 17.05
C LEU A 13 -6.83 25.31 18.36
N VAL A 14 -5.68 25.98 18.34
CA VAL A 14 -5.09 26.62 19.52
C VAL A 14 -6.05 27.51 20.29
N PRO A 15 -6.89 28.35 19.64
CA PRO A 15 -7.84 29.22 20.35
C PRO A 15 -8.89 28.48 21.18
N PHE A 16 -9.14 27.20 20.88
CA PHE A 16 -10.17 26.40 21.53
C PHE A 16 -9.66 25.47 22.63
N GLY A 17 -8.40 25.04 22.56
CA GLY A 17 -7.86 24.01 23.46
C GLY A 17 -6.49 24.31 24.03
N GLY A 18 -5.88 25.45 23.66
CA GLY A 18 -4.49 25.77 24.03
C GLY A 18 -3.46 24.95 23.25
N THR A 19 -2.19 25.26 23.49
CA THR A 19 -1.05 24.70 22.71
C THR A 19 -0.62 23.33 23.24
N GLU A 20 -0.52 23.17 24.57
CA GLU A 20 0.06 21.97 25.20
C GLU A 20 -0.62 20.63 24.80
N PRO A 21 -1.96 20.49 24.79
CA PRO A 21 -2.60 19.25 24.34
C PRO A 21 -2.31 18.92 22.88
N LEU A 22 -2.19 19.95 22.03
CA LEU A 22 -1.95 19.80 20.60
C LEU A 22 -0.49 19.36 20.34
N GLU A 23 0.48 19.96 21.04
CA GLU A 23 1.88 19.55 20.95
C GLU A 23 2.09 18.10 21.36
N LYS A 24 1.40 17.64 22.40
CA LYS A 24 1.43 16.23 22.82
C LYS A 24 0.91 15.28 21.74
N VAL A 25 -0.19 15.65 21.07
CA VAL A 25 -0.74 14.85 19.95
C VAL A 25 0.20 14.86 18.75
N LEU A 26 0.82 16.01 18.45
CA LEU A 26 1.77 16.14 17.33
C LEU A 26 3.06 15.34 17.57
N ALA A 27 3.53 15.24 18.81
CA ALA A 27 4.71 14.44 19.16
C ALA A 27 4.52 12.95 18.82
N ASP A 28 3.29 12.44 18.94
CA ASP A 28 2.94 11.06 18.59
C ASP A 28 2.76 10.81 17.10
N PHE A 29 2.75 11.86 16.26
CA PHE A 29 2.38 11.74 14.84
C PHE A 29 3.29 10.79 14.07
N TYR A 30 4.62 10.98 14.14
CA TYR A 30 5.56 10.12 13.41
C TYR A 30 5.59 8.68 13.92
N PRO A 31 5.67 8.40 15.22
CA PRO A 31 5.60 7.03 15.72
C PRO A 31 4.32 6.30 15.27
N ARG A 32 3.18 6.98 15.29
CA ARG A 32 1.91 6.41 14.81
C ARG A 32 1.89 6.21 13.31
N LEU A 33 2.42 7.16 12.54
CA LEU A 33 2.52 7.05 11.08
C LEU A 33 3.38 5.87 10.67
N GLU A 34 4.57 5.71 11.26
CA GLU A 34 5.49 4.60 10.99
C GLU A 34 4.85 3.26 11.32
N MET A 35 4.25 3.13 12.49
CA MET A 35 3.54 1.90 12.88
C MET A 35 2.41 1.56 11.91
N ARG A 36 1.60 2.55 11.52
CA ARG A 36 0.48 2.35 10.57
C ARG A 36 0.97 2.02 9.18
N LEU A 37 2.03 2.68 8.71
CA LEU A 37 2.65 2.38 7.42
C LEU A 37 3.16 0.95 7.38
N GLN A 38 3.88 0.52 8.42
CA GLN A 38 4.35 -0.85 8.56
C GLN A 38 3.19 -1.85 8.52
N GLN A 39 2.17 -1.67 9.36
CA GLN A 39 1.01 -2.54 9.42
C GLN A 39 0.29 -2.64 8.06
N ASN A 40 0.07 -1.51 7.41
CA ASN A 40 -0.59 -1.46 6.11
C ASN A 40 0.23 -2.12 5.00
N LEU A 41 1.55 -1.92 4.98
CA LEU A 41 2.41 -2.54 3.96
C LEU A 41 2.55 -4.04 4.17
N CYS A 42 2.71 -4.53 5.41
CA CYS A 42 2.69 -5.96 5.69
C CYS A 42 1.36 -6.59 5.27
N TRP A 43 0.23 -5.96 5.61
CA TRP A 43 -1.09 -6.41 5.17
C TRP A 43 -1.23 -6.41 3.65
N ARG A 44 -0.77 -5.36 2.96
CA ARG A 44 -0.77 -5.28 1.49
C ARG A 44 0.12 -6.32 0.82
N LEU A 45 1.22 -6.68 1.46
CA LEU A 45 2.10 -7.78 1.04
C LEU A 45 1.53 -9.18 1.40
N GLY A 46 0.39 -9.24 2.08
CA GLY A 46 -0.23 -10.50 2.49
C GLY A 46 0.56 -11.27 3.53
N VAL A 47 1.26 -10.55 4.43
CA VAL A 47 2.11 -11.16 5.46
C VAL A 47 1.87 -10.56 6.84
N GLU A 48 2.18 -11.34 7.87
CA GLU A 48 2.33 -10.94 9.25
C GLU A 48 3.81 -10.88 9.62
N ALA A 49 4.21 -9.82 10.33
CA ALA A 49 5.57 -9.62 10.80
C ALA A 49 5.56 -9.00 12.19
N GLY A 50 6.50 -9.42 13.04
CA GLY A 50 6.76 -8.72 14.30
C GLY A 50 7.27 -7.30 14.04
N GLU A 51 7.26 -6.45 15.09
CA GLU A 51 7.56 -5.03 14.96
C GLU A 51 8.90 -4.76 14.26
N GLU A 52 9.98 -5.36 14.73
CA GLU A 52 11.32 -5.15 14.17
C GLU A 52 11.45 -5.74 12.76
N THR A 53 10.95 -6.95 12.54
CA THR A 53 10.94 -7.57 11.20
C THR A 53 10.15 -6.71 10.21
N GLY A 54 9.01 -6.18 10.62
CA GLY A 54 8.18 -5.31 9.80
C GLY A 54 8.85 -3.97 9.47
N LYS A 55 9.58 -3.37 10.41
CA LYS A 55 10.37 -2.15 10.14
C LYS A 55 11.45 -2.39 9.09
N HIS A 56 12.22 -3.47 9.25
CA HIS A 56 13.26 -3.83 8.29
C HIS A 56 12.68 -4.19 6.92
N LEU A 57 11.58 -4.93 6.89
CA LEU A 57 10.87 -5.28 5.67
C LEU A 57 10.43 -4.03 4.89
N VAL A 58 9.76 -3.09 5.56
CA VAL A 58 9.27 -1.86 4.92
C VAL A 58 10.42 -1.00 4.42
N ARG A 59 11.48 -0.86 5.21
CA ARG A 59 12.67 -0.10 4.82
C ARG A 59 13.32 -0.70 3.58
N SER A 60 13.62 -2.00 3.59
CA SER A 60 14.26 -2.69 2.46
C SER A 60 13.37 -2.66 1.21
N LEU A 61 12.03 -2.73 1.35
CA LEU A 61 11.11 -2.55 0.23
C LEU A 61 11.28 -1.19 -0.45
N PHE A 62 11.29 -0.09 0.32
CA PHE A 62 11.46 1.24 -0.26
C PHE A 62 12.85 1.46 -0.84
N GLU A 63 13.88 0.90 -0.22
CA GLU A 63 15.25 0.97 -0.74
C GLU A 63 15.38 0.18 -2.06
N ALA A 64 14.85 -1.03 -2.13
CA ALA A 64 14.85 -1.87 -3.33
C ALA A 64 13.99 -1.29 -4.46
N ALA A 65 12.85 -0.70 -4.14
CA ALA A 65 11.95 -0.09 -5.12
C ALA A 65 12.48 1.26 -5.66
N ARG A 66 13.47 1.87 -5.01
CA ARG A 66 14.05 3.14 -5.46
C ARG A 66 14.77 2.94 -6.79
N GLY A 67 14.28 3.60 -7.83
CA GLY A 67 14.83 3.48 -9.18
C GLY A 67 14.33 2.25 -9.97
N SER A 68 13.39 1.50 -9.42
CA SER A 68 12.68 0.47 -10.18
C SER A 68 11.72 1.09 -11.19
N GLU A 69 11.72 0.56 -12.41
CA GLU A 69 10.73 0.93 -13.44
C GLU A 69 9.37 0.24 -13.18
N THR A 70 9.35 -0.82 -12.36
CA THR A 70 8.11 -1.52 -12.01
C THR A 70 7.27 -0.67 -11.06
N PRO A 71 5.99 -0.43 -11.38
CA PRO A 71 5.10 0.32 -10.51
C PRO A 71 5.01 -0.29 -9.11
N PHE A 72 4.97 0.55 -8.07
CA PHE A 72 4.97 0.08 -6.68
C PHE A 72 3.80 -0.87 -6.35
N ALA A 73 2.63 -0.63 -6.95
CA ALA A 73 1.48 -1.52 -6.80
C ALA A 73 1.74 -2.91 -7.40
N GLN A 74 2.46 -2.97 -8.53
CA GLN A 74 2.86 -4.24 -9.14
C GLN A 74 3.90 -4.96 -8.28
N ILE A 75 4.89 -4.25 -7.74
CA ILE A 75 5.87 -4.84 -6.80
C ILE A 75 5.17 -5.53 -5.63
N ILE A 76 4.22 -4.83 -4.99
CA ILE A 76 3.45 -5.41 -3.87
C ILE A 76 2.67 -6.65 -4.30
N HIS A 77 2.08 -6.63 -5.50
CA HIS A 77 1.34 -7.76 -6.04
C HIS A 77 2.24 -8.96 -6.34
N ASP A 78 3.41 -8.73 -6.95
CA ASP A 78 4.38 -9.76 -7.30
C ASP A 78 4.99 -10.45 -6.08
N TRP A 79 5.05 -9.76 -4.96
CA TRP A 79 5.57 -10.28 -3.69
C TRP A 79 4.48 -10.68 -2.69
N TYR A 80 3.21 -10.69 -3.10
CA TYR A 80 2.10 -11.01 -2.21
C TYR A 80 2.21 -12.42 -1.63
N GLY A 81 2.03 -12.55 -0.30
CA GLY A 81 2.07 -13.82 0.42
C GLY A 81 3.48 -14.30 0.80
N GLY A 82 4.46 -13.39 0.92
CA GLY A 82 5.77 -13.71 1.48
C GLY A 82 6.79 -14.28 0.51
N LYS A 83 6.48 -14.34 -0.78
CA LYS A 83 7.38 -14.89 -1.81
C LYS A 83 7.25 -14.10 -3.12
N GLN A 84 8.35 -14.06 -3.88
CA GLN A 84 8.30 -13.56 -5.24
C GLN A 84 7.47 -14.52 -6.12
N ARG A 85 6.37 -14.04 -6.65
CA ARG A 85 5.47 -14.84 -7.52
C ARG A 85 5.83 -14.67 -8.98
N ARG A 86 6.23 -13.46 -9.37
CA ARG A 86 6.59 -13.11 -10.75
C ARG A 86 7.54 -11.92 -10.79
N GLY A 87 7.84 -11.45 -11.99
CA GLY A 87 8.75 -10.34 -12.21
C GLY A 87 10.22 -10.73 -12.10
N ARG A 88 11.09 -9.78 -12.41
CA ARG A 88 12.53 -9.88 -12.19
C ARG A 88 12.95 -8.80 -11.21
N TYR A 89 13.46 -9.22 -10.08
CA TYR A 89 13.86 -8.37 -8.97
C TYR A 89 15.30 -8.73 -8.61
N ASP A 90 16.23 -8.25 -9.45
CA ASP A 90 17.64 -8.56 -9.34
C ASP A 90 18.39 -7.47 -8.56
N GLY A 91 19.50 -7.88 -7.92
CA GLY A 91 20.38 -6.98 -7.19
C GLY A 91 20.29 -7.08 -5.67
N ALA A 92 21.29 -6.49 -4.99
CA ALA A 92 21.48 -6.63 -3.55
C ALA A 92 20.27 -6.14 -2.73
N GLY A 93 19.64 -5.03 -3.12
CA GLY A 93 18.47 -4.50 -2.41
C GLY A 93 17.27 -5.46 -2.45
N TRP A 94 17.03 -6.12 -3.59
CA TRP A 94 15.97 -7.12 -3.70
C TRP A 94 16.29 -8.41 -2.96
N GLN A 95 17.57 -8.78 -2.89
CA GLN A 95 18.00 -9.93 -2.07
C GLN A 95 17.81 -9.66 -0.59
N GLU A 96 18.14 -8.47 -0.12
CA GLU A 96 17.88 -8.03 1.26
C GLU A 96 16.37 -8.05 1.57
N PHE A 97 15.56 -7.46 0.69
CA PHE A 97 14.10 -7.49 0.82
C PHE A 97 13.55 -8.92 0.86
N ALA A 98 14.01 -9.80 -0.04
CA ALA A 98 13.63 -11.21 -0.06
C ALA A 98 13.99 -11.92 1.25
N GLY A 99 15.16 -11.61 1.84
CA GLY A 99 15.58 -12.13 3.14
C GLY A 99 14.62 -11.71 4.27
N HIS A 100 14.19 -10.46 4.29
CA HIS A 100 13.20 -9.99 5.28
C HIS A 100 11.81 -10.59 5.04
N MET A 101 11.40 -10.75 3.77
CA MET A 101 10.14 -11.42 3.42
C MET A 101 10.12 -12.88 3.90
N ALA A 102 11.22 -13.61 3.76
CA ALA A 102 11.33 -15.00 4.22
C ALA A 102 11.17 -15.15 5.75
N ALA A 103 11.38 -14.08 6.52
CA ALA A 103 11.19 -14.06 7.97
C ALA A 103 9.74 -13.70 8.39
N THR A 104 8.82 -13.54 7.44
CA THR A 104 7.42 -13.24 7.70
C THR A 104 6.53 -14.48 7.61
N THR A 105 5.31 -14.37 8.14
CA THR A 105 4.30 -15.43 8.02
C THR A 105 3.23 -15.00 7.01
N PRO A 106 2.98 -15.79 5.94
CA PRO A 106 1.88 -15.49 5.02
C PRO A 106 0.52 -15.45 5.71
N LEU A 107 -0.31 -14.46 5.37
CA LEU A 107 -1.69 -14.41 5.84
C LEU A 107 -2.51 -15.57 5.20
N PRO A 108 -3.59 -16.03 5.85
CA PRO A 108 -4.41 -17.15 5.35
C PRO A 108 -4.89 -16.94 3.91
N GLN A 109 -5.27 -15.71 3.53
CA GLN A 109 -5.73 -15.37 2.19
C GLN A 109 -4.61 -15.31 1.14
N ALA A 110 -3.36 -15.42 1.52
CA ALA A 110 -2.23 -15.42 0.59
C ALA A 110 -2.24 -16.60 -0.41
N GLY A 111 -2.96 -17.68 -0.09
CA GLY A 111 -3.16 -18.84 -0.96
C GLY A 111 -4.32 -18.68 -1.96
N ASP A 112 -5.07 -17.59 -1.96
CA ASP A 112 -6.19 -17.38 -2.88
C ASP A 112 -5.68 -17.30 -4.33
N PRO A 113 -6.18 -18.16 -5.27
CA PRO A 113 -5.79 -18.15 -6.67
C PRO A 113 -6.02 -16.80 -7.38
N TRP A 114 -6.86 -15.96 -6.86
CA TRP A 114 -7.09 -14.62 -7.39
C TRP A 114 -5.79 -13.80 -7.49
N PHE A 115 -4.84 -14.00 -6.57
CA PHE A 115 -3.54 -13.32 -6.58
C PHE A 115 -2.53 -13.91 -7.58
N GLU A 116 -2.90 -14.95 -8.34
CA GLU A 116 -2.07 -15.49 -9.43
C GLU A 116 -2.26 -14.72 -10.76
N ARG A 117 -3.10 -13.69 -10.79
CA ARG A 117 -3.26 -12.80 -11.96
C ARG A 117 -1.95 -12.06 -12.26
N GLU A 118 -1.67 -11.75 -13.52
CA GLU A 118 -0.42 -11.11 -13.92
C GLU A 118 -0.33 -9.66 -13.46
N GLU A 119 -1.42 -8.91 -13.58
CA GLU A 119 -1.45 -7.49 -13.31
C GLU A 119 -2.07 -7.15 -11.96
N ALA A 120 -1.43 -6.20 -11.27
CA ALA A 120 -1.98 -5.60 -10.07
C ALA A 120 -3.24 -4.77 -10.39
N VAL A 121 -4.22 -4.80 -9.49
CA VAL A 121 -5.36 -3.86 -9.56
C VAL A 121 -4.96 -2.55 -8.88
N TRP A 122 -4.79 -1.50 -9.69
CA TRP A 122 -4.44 -0.16 -9.22
C TRP A 122 -4.94 0.90 -10.20
N LEU A 123 -4.84 2.19 -9.89
CA LEU A 123 -5.34 3.30 -10.70
C LEU A 123 -4.17 4.23 -11.11
N PRO A 124 -3.40 3.89 -12.16
CA PRO A 124 -2.46 4.84 -12.75
C PRO A 124 -3.22 5.97 -13.45
N ILE A 125 -2.55 7.11 -13.63
CA ILE A 125 -3.21 8.29 -14.21
C ILE A 125 -3.69 8.03 -15.64
N GLU A 126 -2.94 7.28 -16.42
CA GLU A 126 -3.28 6.92 -17.80
C GLU A 126 -4.58 6.10 -17.86
N LEU A 127 -4.77 5.20 -16.89
CA LEU A 127 -6.02 4.44 -16.79
C LEU A 127 -7.18 5.36 -16.37
N VAL A 128 -6.97 6.27 -15.43
CA VAL A 128 -8.00 7.23 -15.02
C VAL A 128 -8.44 8.08 -16.20
N GLU A 129 -7.50 8.58 -17.02
CA GLU A 129 -7.78 9.34 -18.23
C GLU A 129 -8.56 8.49 -19.25
N SER A 130 -8.17 7.23 -19.47
CA SER A 130 -8.88 6.33 -20.39
C SER A 130 -10.29 5.97 -19.92
N LEU A 131 -10.53 5.93 -18.61
CA LEU A 131 -11.87 5.72 -18.04
C LEU A 131 -12.74 6.98 -18.16
N TRP A 132 -12.14 8.15 -18.19
CA TRP A 132 -12.84 9.42 -18.32
C TRP A 132 -13.33 9.69 -19.75
N GLU A 133 -12.60 9.26 -20.77
CA GLU A 133 -12.92 9.52 -22.18
C GLU A 133 -14.31 8.99 -22.60
N PRO A 134 -14.71 7.73 -22.33
CA PRO A 134 -16.06 7.24 -22.62
C PRO A 134 -17.17 8.04 -21.92
N ILE A 135 -16.92 8.46 -20.68
CA ILE A 135 -17.87 9.28 -19.91
C ILE A 135 -18.05 10.64 -20.57
N ALA A 136 -16.95 11.33 -20.88
CA ALA A 136 -16.97 12.68 -21.42
C ALA A 136 -17.58 12.74 -22.82
N MET A 137 -17.33 11.72 -23.66
CA MET A 137 -17.73 11.72 -25.06
C MET A 137 -19.10 11.07 -25.31
N HIS A 138 -19.49 10.09 -24.47
CA HIS A 138 -20.65 9.22 -24.76
C HIS A 138 -21.57 8.99 -23.56
N ASP A 139 -21.29 9.61 -22.41
CA ASP A 139 -21.97 9.35 -21.12
C ASP A 139 -21.94 7.85 -20.73
N ASP A 140 -20.88 7.14 -21.18
CA ASP A 140 -20.69 5.71 -20.91
C ASP A 140 -19.87 5.51 -19.62
N TRP A 141 -20.54 5.11 -18.55
CA TRP A 141 -19.99 4.84 -17.23
C TRP A 141 -19.60 3.37 -17.03
N ALA A 142 -19.89 2.48 -17.95
CA ALA A 142 -19.68 1.05 -17.78
C ALA A 142 -18.20 0.69 -17.49
N PRO A 143 -17.20 1.27 -18.20
CA PRO A 143 -15.79 0.98 -17.90
C PRO A 143 -15.38 1.40 -16.48
N LEU A 144 -15.89 2.54 -15.98
CA LEU A 144 -15.63 3.00 -14.63
C LEU A 144 -16.23 2.05 -13.58
N TYR A 145 -17.48 1.62 -13.77
CA TYR A 145 -18.12 0.68 -12.84
C TYR A 145 -17.41 -0.67 -12.82
N ALA A 146 -16.99 -1.20 -13.96
CA ALA A 146 -16.21 -2.43 -14.03
C ALA A 146 -14.91 -2.30 -13.24
N ARG A 147 -14.21 -1.16 -13.34
CA ARG A 147 -12.99 -0.92 -12.58
C ARG A 147 -13.23 -0.77 -11.07
N ILE A 148 -14.32 -0.12 -10.68
CA ILE A 148 -14.75 -0.03 -9.28
C ILE A 148 -14.99 -1.43 -8.71
N ASP A 149 -15.62 -2.31 -9.45
CA ASP A 149 -15.90 -3.68 -8.99
C ASP A 149 -14.62 -4.50 -8.83
N GLU A 150 -13.65 -4.38 -9.74
CA GLU A 150 -12.32 -4.98 -9.55
C GLU A 150 -11.62 -4.50 -8.28
N ILE A 151 -11.68 -3.19 -7.97
CA ILE A 151 -11.08 -2.63 -6.76
C ILE A 151 -11.82 -3.15 -5.50
N ARG A 152 -13.13 -3.26 -5.55
CA ARG A 152 -13.93 -3.85 -4.47
C ARG A 152 -13.59 -5.31 -4.25
N GLU A 153 -13.42 -6.07 -5.33
CA GLU A 153 -13.00 -7.46 -5.27
C GLU A 153 -11.62 -7.59 -4.64
N LEU A 154 -10.62 -6.83 -5.09
CA LEU A 154 -9.30 -6.76 -4.44
C LEU A 154 -9.44 -6.51 -2.94
N GLY A 155 -10.26 -5.52 -2.55
CA GLY A 155 -10.49 -5.20 -1.15
C GLY A 155 -11.15 -6.34 -0.37
N ALA A 156 -12.03 -7.12 -0.98
CA ALA A 156 -12.64 -8.31 -0.37
C ALA A 156 -11.62 -9.44 -0.18
N ARG A 157 -10.83 -9.73 -1.21
CA ARG A 157 -9.78 -10.75 -1.18
C ARG A 157 -8.69 -10.44 -0.15
N LEU A 158 -8.23 -9.20 -0.09
CA LEU A 158 -7.25 -8.76 0.93
C LEU A 158 -7.77 -8.92 2.36
N ARG A 159 -9.08 -8.89 2.59
CA ARG A 159 -9.71 -9.15 3.89
C ARG A 159 -10.05 -10.61 4.16
N GLY A 160 -9.70 -11.51 3.24
CA GLY A 160 -10.04 -12.93 3.35
C GLY A 160 -11.54 -13.21 3.23
N LYS A 161 -12.29 -12.32 2.55
CA LYS A 161 -13.71 -12.52 2.24
C LYS A 161 -13.80 -13.05 0.81
N ALA A 162 -14.38 -14.23 0.62
CA ALA A 162 -14.79 -14.67 -0.71
C ALA A 162 -15.79 -13.66 -1.30
N ALA A 163 -15.64 -13.36 -2.60
CA ALA A 163 -16.60 -12.53 -3.32
C ALA A 163 -17.93 -13.25 -3.51
#